data_ac7680e94e1a1386fc034e298540c696
#
_entry.id   ac7680e94e1a1386fc034e298540c696
#
_cell.length_a   1.000
_cell.length_b   1.000
_cell.length_c   1.000
_cell.angle_alpha   90.00
_cell.angle_beta   90.00
_cell.angle_gamma   90.00
#
_symmetry.space_group_name_H-M   'P 1'
#
loop_
_entity.id
_entity.type
_entity.pdbx_description
1 polymer ?
#
loop_
_entity_poly.entity_id
_entity_poly.type
_entity_poly.pdbx_seq_one_letter_code
_entity_poly.pdbx_strand_id
1 'polypeptide(L)'
;MSRFFKQRRSPIHGNGVFAILDIPAETELIEYKGRLLTHAQADRLYDGTSDTGHTFLFTLNDRYVIDANTDGNVARWINHSCAPNCRAVVEENQEGRRREDRVLIEAMRDIRVGEELTYDYGISLGERLTPRLKRIWACHCGDAACIGSMLKPKRKPVAKGKST
;
A
#
# COMPACT_ATOMS: atom_id res chain seq x y z
N MET A 1 19.55 7.57 5.77
CA MET A 1 18.38 8.43 6.02
C MET A 1 17.99 9.10 4.72
N SER A 2 16.69 9.11 4.39
CA SER A 2 16.24 9.87 3.23
C SER A 2 16.39 11.37 3.49
N ARG A 3 16.78 12.11 2.46
CA ARG A 3 16.85 13.57 2.52
C ARG A 3 15.48 14.25 2.41
N PHE A 4 14.44 13.53 1.99
CA PHE A 4 13.14 14.10 1.65
C PHE A 4 12.09 13.96 2.75
N PHE A 5 12.21 12.96 3.63
CA PHE A 5 11.15 12.64 4.58
C PHE A 5 11.67 12.04 5.88
N LYS A 6 10.81 12.03 6.90
CA LYS A 6 11.06 11.35 8.18
C LYS A 6 9.78 10.78 8.78
N GLN A 7 9.93 9.77 9.61
CA GLN A 7 8.86 9.16 10.39
C GLN A 7 8.46 10.04 11.57
N ARG A 8 7.14 10.15 11.81
CA ARG A 8 6.52 10.80 12.98
C ARG A 8 5.21 10.11 13.34
N ARG A 9 4.60 10.50 14.48
CA ARG A 9 3.21 10.11 14.78
C ARG A 9 2.28 10.69 13.72
N SER A 10 1.30 9.88 13.30
CA SER A 10 0.34 10.23 12.26
C SER A 10 -1.06 10.44 12.84
N PRO A 11 -1.82 11.43 12.34
CA PRO A 11 -3.24 11.56 12.63
C PRO A 11 -4.09 10.50 11.93
N ILE A 12 -3.57 9.85 10.87
CA ILE A 12 -4.28 8.79 10.14
C ILE A 12 -4.26 7.49 10.95
N HIS A 13 -3.04 6.98 11.24
CA HIS A 13 -2.86 5.78 12.05
C HIS A 13 -1.41 5.67 12.54
N GLY A 14 -1.24 5.41 13.82
CA GLY A 14 0.04 5.07 14.44
C GLY A 14 1.21 5.97 14.06
N ASN A 15 2.14 5.47 13.28
CA ASN A 15 3.23 6.22 12.67
C ASN A 15 2.90 6.59 11.23
N GLY A 16 3.52 7.65 10.74
CA GLY A 16 3.45 8.08 9.35
C GLY A 16 4.81 8.59 8.86
N VAL A 17 4.91 8.85 7.58
CA VAL A 17 6.11 9.40 6.94
C VAL A 17 5.77 10.76 6.38
N PHE A 18 6.55 11.78 6.73
CA PHE A 18 6.26 13.18 6.42
C PHE A 18 7.38 13.82 5.63
N ALA A 19 7.02 14.58 4.61
CA ALA A 19 7.97 15.37 3.84
C ALA A 19 8.67 16.41 4.74
N ILE A 20 9.99 16.49 4.65
CA ILE A 20 10.82 17.49 5.34
C ILE A 20 11.40 18.54 4.38
N LEU A 21 11.22 18.33 3.10
CA LEU A 21 11.49 19.25 1.99
C LEU A 21 10.34 19.14 0.99
N ASP A 22 10.19 20.14 0.12
CA ASP A 22 9.29 20.01 -1.04
C ASP A 22 9.80 18.90 -1.96
N ILE A 23 8.89 18.07 -2.44
CA ILE A 23 9.19 16.91 -3.30
C ILE A 23 8.47 17.13 -4.63
N PRO A 24 9.19 17.23 -5.74
CA PRO A 24 8.57 17.31 -7.06
C PRO A 24 7.77 16.05 -7.42
N ALA A 25 6.74 16.21 -8.25
CA ALA A 25 6.06 15.08 -8.89
C ALA A 25 7.07 14.13 -9.57
N GLU A 26 6.70 12.86 -9.71
CA GLU A 26 7.50 11.80 -10.34
C GLU A 26 8.85 11.50 -9.65
N THR A 27 9.07 12.02 -8.43
CA THR A 27 10.26 11.70 -7.64
C THR A 27 10.14 10.30 -7.07
N GLU A 28 11.11 9.41 -7.36
CA GLU A 28 11.27 8.14 -6.67
C GLU A 28 11.76 8.40 -5.24
N LEU A 29 11.01 7.94 -4.25
CA LEU A 29 11.24 8.25 -2.85
C LEU A 29 11.99 7.15 -2.12
N ILE A 30 11.51 5.92 -2.25
CA ILE A 30 12.02 4.77 -1.49
C ILE A 30 11.51 3.46 -2.07
N GLU A 31 12.34 2.43 -2.00
CA GLU A 31 11.93 1.04 -2.22
C GLU A 31 11.20 0.49 -0.97
N TYR A 32 10.08 -0.19 -1.17
CA TYR A 32 9.39 -0.91 -0.09
C TYR A 32 10.12 -2.23 0.17
N LYS A 33 10.76 -2.35 1.33
CA LYS A 33 11.59 -3.50 1.69
C LYS A 33 10.99 -4.34 2.80
N GLY A 34 11.33 -5.63 2.78
CA GLY A 34 10.99 -6.60 3.79
C GLY A 34 11.45 -7.99 3.38
N ARG A 35 11.15 -8.96 4.21
CA ARG A 35 11.41 -10.37 3.90
C ARG A 35 10.52 -10.83 2.75
N LEU A 36 11.11 -11.48 1.76
CA LEU A 36 10.36 -12.03 0.63
C LEU A 36 9.78 -13.40 1.00
N LEU A 37 8.46 -13.55 0.85
CA LEU A 37 7.70 -14.77 1.08
C LEU A 37 6.97 -15.18 -0.20
N THR A 38 6.67 -16.46 -0.33
CA THR A 38 5.62 -16.90 -1.27
C THR A 38 4.24 -16.62 -0.68
N HIS A 39 3.19 -16.55 -1.51
CA HIS A 39 1.82 -16.38 -1.01
C HIS A 39 1.46 -17.45 0.02
N ALA A 40 1.77 -18.72 -0.25
CA ALA A 40 1.50 -19.83 0.68
C ALA A 40 2.25 -19.70 2.03
N GLN A 41 3.45 -19.11 2.03
CA GLN A 41 4.18 -18.84 3.27
C GLN A 41 3.53 -17.68 4.05
N ALA A 42 3.13 -16.62 3.37
CA ALA A 42 2.43 -15.49 3.99
C ALA A 42 1.09 -15.94 4.58
N ASP A 43 0.29 -16.72 3.86
CA ASP A 43 -0.98 -17.26 4.35
C ASP A 43 -0.79 -18.08 5.62
N ARG A 44 0.21 -18.98 5.68
CA ARG A 44 0.49 -19.78 6.88
C ARG A 44 0.97 -18.96 8.08
N LEU A 45 1.77 -17.91 7.85
CA LEU A 45 2.30 -17.07 8.93
C LEU A 45 1.25 -16.13 9.51
N TYR A 46 0.31 -15.70 8.66
CA TYR A 46 -0.67 -14.65 8.98
C TYR A 46 -2.12 -15.16 8.93
N ASP A 47 -2.30 -16.49 9.01
CA ASP A 47 -3.63 -17.10 9.11
C ASP A 47 -4.40 -16.52 10.31
N GLY A 48 -5.63 -16.06 10.05
CA GLY A 48 -6.48 -15.41 11.05
C GLY A 48 -6.12 -13.96 11.42
N THR A 49 -5.08 -13.35 10.83
CA THR A 49 -4.71 -11.95 11.13
C THR A 49 -5.47 -10.92 10.29
N SER A 50 -6.27 -11.34 9.31
CA SER A 50 -7.13 -10.46 8.51
C SER A 50 -8.08 -9.59 9.34
N ASP A 51 -8.29 -9.96 10.60
CA ASP A 51 -9.17 -9.25 11.54
C ASP A 51 -8.52 -8.06 12.26
N THR A 52 -7.24 -7.77 12.01
CA THR A 52 -6.53 -6.68 12.70
C THR A 52 -6.68 -5.31 12.03
N GLY A 53 -7.10 -5.28 10.76
CA GLY A 53 -7.18 -4.04 9.97
C GLY A 53 -5.84 -3.34 9.75
N HIS A 54 -4.75 -4.07 9.91
CA HIS A 54 -3.39 -3.55 9.77
C HIS A 54 -2.49 -4.61 9.12
N THR A 55 -1.70 -4.19 8.14
CA THR A 55 -0.76 -5.08 7.47
C THR A 55 0.48 -4.33 7.03
N PHE A 56 1.63 -5.00 7.13
CA PHE A 56 2.87 -4.63 6.48
C PHE A 56 3.22 -5.57 5.33
N LEU A 57 2.22 -6.31 4.84
CA LEU A 57 2.39 -7.19 3.69
C LEU A 57 2.09 -6.42 2.40
N PHE A 58 2.98 -6.54 1.43
CA PHE A 58 2.80 -5.97 0.10
C PHE A 58 2.87 -7.08 -0.95
N THR A 59 1.83 -7.25 -1.76
CA THR A 59 1.84 -8.20 -2.88
C THR A 59 2.78 -7.68 -3.97
N LEU A 60 3.94 -8.34 -4.11
CA LEU A 60 4.93 -7.97 -5.11
C LEU A 60 4.49 -8.39 -6.52
N ASN A 61 4.08 -9.64 -6.68
CA ASN A 61 3.64 -10.22 -7.94
C ASN A 61 2.81 -11.50 -7.70
N ASP A 62 2.55 -12.28 -8.75
CA ASP A 62 1.78 -13.53 -8.69
C ASP A 62 2.42 -14.64 -7.83
N ARG A 63 3.70 -14.53 -7.47
CA ARG A 63 4.46 -15.53 -6.70
C ARG A 63 4.86 -15.07 -5.31
N TYR A 64 5.10 -13.78 -5.12
CA TYR A 64 5.76 -13.25 -3.94
C TYR A 64 5.02 -12.13 -3.26
N VAL A 65 5.21 -12.08 -1.95
CA VAL A 65 4.76 -11.04 -1.03
C VAL A 65 5.97 -10.50 -0.28
N ILE A 66 6.06 -9.20 -0.09
CA ILE A 66 7.04 -8.55 0.78
C ILE A 66 6.42 -8.42 2.17
N ASP A 67 7.07 -9.00 3.17
CA ASP A 67 6.70 -8.92 4.58
C ASP A 67 7.62 -7.92 5.30
N ALA A 68 7.15 -6.69 5.45
CA ALA A 68 7.90 -5.64 6.11
C ALA A 68 7.80 -5.67 7.65
N ASN A 69 7.17 -6.70 8.25
CA ASN A 69 7.31 -6.98 9.68
C ASN A 69 8.74 -7.45 10.00
N THR A 70 9.40 -8.10 9.04
CA THR A 70 10.77 -8.58 9.13
C THR A 70 11.63 -7.89 8.08
N ASP A 71 12.76 -7.33 8.48
CA ASP A 71 13.71 -6.62 7.61
C ASP A 71 13.09 -5.44 6.83
N GLY A 72 11.95 -4.91 7.31
CA GLY A 72 11.25 -3.78 6.71
C GLY A 72 11.99 -2.46 6.94
N ASN A 73 11.84 -1.53 6.01
CA ASN A 73 12.36 -0.17 6.14
C ASN A 73 11.25 0.82 6.50
N VAL A 74 11.58 2.12 6.49
CA VAL A 74 10.63 3.18 6.87
C VAL A 74 9.40 3.25 5.96
N ALA A 75 9.46 2.73 4.72
CA ALA A 75 8.33 2.71 3.78
C ALA A 75 7.09 2.01 4.35
N ARG A 76 7.25 1.03 5.25
CA ARG A 76 6.14 0.34 5.91
C ARG A 76 5.22 1.28 6.71
N TRP A 77 5.70 2.45 7.10
CA TRP A 77 4.96 3.45 7.85
C TRP A 77 4.22 4.47 6.98
N ILE A 78 4.33 4.38 5.64
CA ILE A 78 3.54 5.20 4.73
C ILE A 78 2.10 4.71 4.79
N ASN A 79 1.19 5.57 5.26
CA ASN A 79 -0.21 5.22 5.48
C ASN A 79 -1.03 5.17 4.18
N HIS A 80 -2.20 4.55 4.26
CA HIS A 80 -3.18 4.57 3.18
C HIS A 80 -3.93 5.90 3.14
N SER A 81 -4.23 6.38 1.93
CA SER A 81 -5.24 7.40 1.68
C SER A 81 -6.09 7.05 0.46
N CYS A 82 -7.36 7.47 0.51
CA CYS A 82 -8.26 7.39 -0.66
C CYS A 82 -7.95 8.48 -1.71
N ALA A 83 -7.24 9.55 -1.30
CA ALA A 83 -6.70 10.60 -2.18
C ALA A 83 -5.18 10.72 -1.95
N PRO A 84 -4.39 9.73 -2.40
CA PRO A 84 -2.97 9.63 -2.08
C PRO A 84 -2.14 10.66 -2.84
N ASN A 85 -0.97 11.01 -2.28
CA ASN A 85 0.04 11.82 -2.95
C ASN A 85 1.20 11.01 -3.51
N CYS A 86 1.25 9.70 -3.20
CA CYS A 86 2.21 8.77 -3.75
C CYS A 86 1.52 7.58 -4.40
N ARG A 87 2.27 6.84 -5.21
CA ARG A 87 1.89 5.54 -5.76
C ARG A 87 2.97 4.50 -5.50
N ALA A 88 2.58 3.24 -5.41
CA ALA A 88 3.50 2.11 -5.41
C ALA A 88 3.58 1.55 -6.84
N VAL A 89 4.79 1.44 -7.36
CA VAL A 89 5.08 0.93 -8.70
C VAL A 89 5.90 -0.35 -8.57
N VAL A 90 5.45 -1.42 -9.20
CA VAL A 90 6.23 -2.65 -9.29
C VAL A 90 7.17 -2.55 -10.49
N GLU A 91 8.47 -2.54 -10.22
CA GLU A 91 9.51 -2.62 -11.24
C GLU A 91 9.86 -4.10 -11.47
N GLU A 92 9.46 -4.62 -12.62
CA GLU A 92 9.73 -5.99 -13.00
C GLU A 92 11.19 -6.17 -13.42
N ASN A 93 11.82 -7.28 -12.97
CA ASN A 93 13.15 -7.65 -13.42
C ASN A 93 13.13 -8.00 -14.91
N GLN A 94 14.00 -7.34 -15.70
CA GLN A 94 14.05 -7.48 -17.16
C GLN A 94 14.38 -8.87 -17.65
N GLU A 95 15.05 -9.69 -16.83
CA GLU A 95 15.38 -11.09 -17.14
C GLU A 95 14.29 -12.06 -16.70
N GLY A 96 13.15 -11.54 -16.24
CA GLY A 96 12.01 -12.35 -15.79
C GLY A 96 12.21 -13.05 -14.45
N ARG A 97 13.22 -12.66 -13.70
CA ARG A 97 13.48 -13.18 -12.35
C ARG A 97 12.53 -12.55 -11.35
N ARG A 98 11.31 -13.08 -11.25
CA ARG A 98 10.19 -12.55 -10.43
C ARG A 98 10.55 -12.31 -8.96
N ARG A 99 11.57 -12.98 -8.43
CA ARG A 99 12.09 -12.80 -7.08
C ARG A 99 12.86 -11.48 -6.92
N GLU A 100 13.32 -10.92 -8.01
CA GLU A 100 14.10 -9.67 -8.06
C GLU A 100 13.28 -8.47 -8.48
N ASP A 101 11.97 -8.64 -8.67
CA ASP A 101 11.04 -7.53 -8.83
C ASP A 101 11.11 -6.64 -7.58
N ARG A 102 10.90 -5.34 -7.73
CA ARG A 102 10.97 -4.36 -6.63
C ARG A 102 9.70 -3.53 -6.59
N VAL A 103 9.39 -3.00 -5.42
CA VAL A 103 8.32 -2.01 -5.25
C VAL A 103 8.93 -0.66 -4.92
N LEU A 104 8.68 0.32 -5.75
CA LEU A 104 9.13 1.70 -5.57
C LEU A 104 7.95 2.58 -5.18
N ILE A 105 8.13 3.45 -4.21
CA ILE A 105 7.16 4.49 -3.85
C ILE A 105 7.57 5.79 -4.53
N GLU A 106 6.68 6.36 -5.33
CA GLU A 106 6.90 7.57 -6.11
C GLU A 106 5.88 8.66 -5.78
N ALA A 107 6.29 9.91 -5.86
CA ALA A 107 5.39 11.06 -5.74
C ALA A 107 4.51 11.18 -7.00
N MET A 108 3.18 11.25 -6.84
CA MET A 108 2.22 11.43 -7.95
C MET A 108 2.03 12.89 -8.34
N ARG A 109 2.33 13.80 -7.43
CA ARG A 109 2.22 15.26 -7.57
C ARG A 109 3.32 15.91 -6.76
N ASP A 110 3.45 17.22 -6.90
CA ASP A 110 4.27 17.99 -5.96
C ASP A 110 3.74 17.80 -4.53
N ILE A 111 4.63 17.50 -3.61
CA ILE A 111 4.34 17.32 -2.18
C ILE A 111 5.08 18.41 -1.41
N ARG A 112 4.35 19.15 -0.59
CA ARG A 112 4.92 20.23 0.20
C ARG A 112 5.53 19.70 1.49
N VAL A 113 6.53 20.41 1.98
CA VAL A 113 7.09 20.17 3.32
C VAL A 113 5.97 20.13 4.36
N GLY A 114 6.01 19.11 5.22
CA GLY A 114 5.00 18.87 6.26
C GLY A 114 3.84 17.95 5.87
N GLU A 115 3.60 17.71 4.58
CA GLU A 115 2.58 16.75 4.15
C GLU A 115 2.98 15.32 4.55
N GLU A 116 1.98 14.52 4.94
CA GLU A 116 2.16 13.08 5.13
C GLU A 116 2.17 12.38 3.77
N LEU A 117 3.14 11.50 3.56
CA LEU A 117 3.20 10.62 2.39
C LEU A 117 2.16 9.52 2.56
N THR A 118 1.35 9.30 1.54
CA THR A 118 0.31 8.28 1.53
C THR A 118 0.21 7.62 0.16
N TYR A 119 -0.15 6.34 0.13
CA TYR A 119 -0.51 5.66 -1.12
C TYR A 119 -1.77 4.81 -0.94
N ASP A 120 -2.42 4.47 -2.05
CA ASP A 120 -3.56 3.56 -2.04
C ASP A 120 -3.07 2.12 -1.89
N TYR A 121 -3.39 1.48 -0.77
CA TYR A 121 -2.97 0.11 -0.51
C TYR A 121 -3.56 -0.92 -1.49
N GLY A 122 -4.68 -0.60 -2.11
CA GLY A 122 -5.31 -1.48 -3.10
C GLY A 122 -5.75 -2.83 -2.55
N ILE A 123 -6.05 -2.91 -1.24
CA ILE A 123 -6.37 -4.17 -0.56
C ILE A 123 -7.65 -4.78 -1.14
N SER A 124 -7.55 -6.00 -1.67
CA SER A 124 -8.67 -6.77 -2.17
C SER A 124 -8.73 -8.10 -1.42
N LEU A 125 -9.82 -8.30 -0.67
CA LEU A 125 -10.09 -9.57 -0.03
C LEU A 125 -10.82 -10.49 -1.01
N GLY A 126 -10.46 -11.78 -1.01
CA GLY A 126 -11.10 -12.79 -1.87
C GLY A 126 -12.57 -13.08 -1.53
N GLU A 127 -13.06 -12.55 -0.42
CA GLU A 127 -14.40 -12.76 0.12
C GLU A 127 -15.34 -11.56 -0.07
N ARG A 128 -16.63 -11.74 0.29
CA ARG A 128 -17.61 -10.66 0.25
C ARG A 128 -17.31 -9.62 1.33
N LEU A 129 -17.31 -8.35 0.96
CA LEU A 129 -17.10 -7.25 1.91
C LEU A 129 -18.32 -7.08 2.83
N THR A 130 -18.20 -7.53 4.06
CA THR A 130 -19.22 -7.38 5.10
C THR A 130 -19.07 -6.03 5.82
N PRO A 131 -20.12 -5.52 6.52
CA PRO A 131 -20.00 -4.35 7.38
C PRO A 131 -18.92 -4.51 8.46
N ARG A 132 -18.70 -5.73 8.98
CA ARG A 132 -17.64 -6.05 9.93
C ARG A 132 -16.26 -5.82 9.32
N LEU A 133 -15.99 -6.38 8.13
CA LEU A 133 -14.71 -6.20 7.43
C LEU A 133 -14.44 -4.73 7.09
N LYS A 134 -15.44 -3.99 6.65
CA LYS A 134 -15.32 -2.55 6.38
C LYS A 134 -14.96 -1.74 7.63
N ARG A 135 -15.44 -2.13 8.82
CA ARG A 135 -15.07 -1.48 10.08
C ARG A 135 -13.64 -1.82 10.49
N ILE A 136 -13.25 -3.10 10.36
CA ILE A 136 -11.89 -3.55 10.66
C ILE A 136 -10.88 -2.81 9.77
N TRP A 137 -11.19 -2.67 8.49
CA TRP A 137 -10.36 -2.01 7.49
C TRP A 137 -10.82 -0.57 7.22
N ALA A 138 -11.29 0.13 8.24
CA ALA A 138 -11.75 1.51 8.10
C ALA A 138 -10.60 2.44 7.68
N CYS A 139 -10.89 3.35 6.76
CA CYS A 139 -9.95 4.40 6.35
C CYS A 139 -10.14 5.65 7.21
N HIS A 140 -9.05 6.19 7.71
CA HIS A 140 -9.02 7.41 8.53
C HIS A 140 -8.20 8.54 7.87
N CYS A 141 -8.09 8.54 6.53
CA CYS A 141 -7.29 9.51 5.80
C CYS A 141 -7.78 10.97 5.93
N GLY A 142 -9.03 11.17 6.32
CA GLY A 142 -9.62 12.51 6.53
C GLY A 142 -9.91 13.29 5.24
N ASP A 143 -9.72 12.70 4.06
CA ASP A 143 -10.02 13.35 2.79
C ASP A 143 -11.52 13.43 2.54
N ALA A 144 -11.99 14.49 1.87
CA ALA A 144 -13.40 14.68 1.50
C ALA A 144 -13.93 13.58 0.55
N ALA A 145 -13.05 12.98 -0.26
CA ALA A 145 -13.35 11.88 -1.17
C ALA A 145 -13.18 10.49 -0.54
N CYS A 146 -12.95 10.42 0.78
CA CYS A 146 -12.74 9.15 1.48
C CYS A 146 -13.95 8.23 1.37
N ILE A 147 -13.72 6.99 0.91
CA ILE A 147 -14.76 5.96 0.79
C ILE A 147 -15.01 5.21 2.10
N GLY A 148 -14.33 5.56 3.18
CA GLY A 148 -14.50 5.01 4.53
C GLY A 148 -13.84 3.65 4.76
N SER A 149 -13.21 3.05 3.76
CA SER A 149 -12.55 1.75 3.86
C SER A 149 -11.30 1.69 3.00
N MET A 150 -10.26 0.99 3.47
CA MET A 150 -9.06 0.67 2.68
C MET A 150 -9.31 -0.47 1.68
N LEU A 151 -10.45 -1.16 1.80
CA LEU A 151 -10.79 -2.29 0.94
C LEU A 151 -11.34 -1.82 -0.41
N LYS A 152 -10.82 -2.37 -1.49
CA LYS A 152 -11.36 -2.16 -2.83
C LYS A 152 -12.66 -2.94 -3.02
N PRO A 153 -13.72 -2.31 -3.56
CA PRO A 153 -14.92 -3.04 -3.96
C PRO A 153 -14.57 -4.03 -5.08
N LYS A 154 -15.20 -5.21 -5.08
CA LYS A 154 -15.07 -6.15 -6.19
C LYS A 154 -15.52 -5.46 -7.48
N ARG A 155 -14.71 -5.48 -8.53
CA ARG A 155 -15.14 -5.04 -9.86
C ARG A 155 -16.36 -5.87 -10.27
N LYS A 156 -17.47 -5.21 -10.58
CA LYS A 156 -18.59 -5.88 -11.23
C LYS A 156 -18.08 -6.49 -12.54
N PRO A 157 -18.42 -7.75 -12.87
CA PRO A 157 -18.10 -8.29 -14.18
C PRO A 157 -18.68 -7.34 -15.24
N VAL A 158 -17.83 -6.92 -16.17
CA VAL A 158 -18.32 -6.19 -17.37
C VAL A 158 -19.25 -7.14 -18.09
N ALA A 159 -20.54 -6.80 -18.19
CA ALA A 159 -21.49 -7.56 -18.96
C ALA A 159 -20.92 -7.67 -20.38
N LYS A 160 -20.63 -8.90 -20.84
CA LYS A 160 -20.26 -9.14 -22.24
C LYS A 160 -21.46 -8.69 -23.05
N GLY A 161 -21.29 -7.59 -23.81
CA GLY A 161 -22.29 -7.13 -24.75
C GLY A 161 -22.67 -8.30 -25.67
N LYS A 162 -23.96 -8.63 -25.73
CA LYS A 162 -24.49 -9.54 -26.73
C LYS A 162 -24.24 -8.87 -28.08
N SER A 163 -23.32 -9.42 -28.89
CA SER A 163 -23.27 -9.15 -30.31
C SER A 163 -24.58 -9.64 -30.93
N THR A 164 -25.36 -8.77 -31.47
CA THR A 164 -26.41 -9.05 -32.45
C THR A 164 -25.79 -9.15 -33.83
#